data_36f52d8e663faefe4bcfd38739996066
#
_entry.id   36f52d8e663faefe4bcfd38739996066
#
_cell.length_a   1.000
_cell.length_b   1.000
_cell.length_c   1.000
_cell.angle_alpha   90.00
_cell.angle_beta   90.00
_cell.angle_gamma   90.00
#
_symmetry.space_group_name_H-M   'P 1'
#
loop_
_entity.id
_entity.type
_entity.pdbx_description
1 polymer ?
#
loop_
_entity_poly.entity_id
_entity_poly.type
_entity_poly.pdbx_seq_one_letter_code
_entity_poly.pdbx_strand_id
1 'polypeptide(L)'
;MVSYNQTVETFNDSAAPKALLSMAQANHGDWLVPTNDVFPIAARATTDFLDAYLRGDPSAVERIASDQSPPLATMSFAPDDDSAVTVSTVPVPETDRKASVSADTDLRDGQVVTVTWSGFLPGRTVNVLQCVGDGRGGNASCGIAEGHVLVADPTGAGSIDLTVHTGAFANGACDAQHPCTILVNDSGLLDPEAFVYFPVTFAS
;
A
#
# COMPACT_ATOMS: atom_id res chain seq x y z
N MET A 1 7.83 3.80 0.16
CA MET A 1 6.49 4.28 -0.21
C MET A 1 6.01 5.20 0.90
N VAL A 2 5.23 6.26 0.63
CA VAL A 2 4.82 7.28 1.62
C VAL A 2 3.45 6.89 2.19
N SER A 3 3.26 6.92 3.50
CA SER A 3 1.95 6.63 4.13
C SER A 3 0.95 7.76 3.86
N TYR A 4 -0.36 7.48 4.01
CA TYR A 4 -1.38 8.52 3.89
C TYR A 4 -1.12 9.68 4.86
N ASN A 5 -0.79 9.38 6.12
CA ASN A 5 -0.50 10.40 7.12
C ASN A 5 0.71 11.25 6.76
N GLN A 6 1.80 10.66 6.23
CA GLN A 6 2.94 11.42 5.72
C GLN A 6 2.57 12.30 4.52
N THR A 7 1.66 11.83 3.65
CA THR A 7 1.14 12.65 2.54
C THR A 7 0.34 13.84 3.08
N VAL A 8 -0.48 13.63 4.10
CA VAL A 8 -1.25 14.71 4.77
C VAL A 8 -0.33 15.71 5.45
N GLU A 9 0.70 15.25 6.16
CA GLU A 9 1.73 16.13 6.76
C GLU A 9 2.43 16.94 5.67
N THR A 10 2.88 16.29 4.59
CA THR A 10 3.49 16.99 3.45
C THR A 10 2.56 18.03 2.84
N PHE A 11 1.27 17.71 2.67
CA PHE A 11 0.28 18.68 2.19
C PHE A 11 0.15 19.86 3.16
N ASN A 12 0.01 19.60 4.46
CA ASN A 12 -0.13 20.65 5.46
C ASN A 12 1.08 21.60 5.49
N ASP A 13 2.28 21.05 5.34
CA ASP A 13 3.56 21.79 5.39
C ASP A 13 3.93 22.46 4.06
N SER A 14 3.27 22.13 2.96
CA SER A 14 3.55 22.72 1.65
C SER A 14 2.96 24.13 1.54
N ALA A 15 3.66 25.01 0.81
CA ALA A 15 3.10 26.30 0.40
C ALA A 15 1.98 26.12 -0.63
N ALA A 16 1.05 27.07 -0.69
CA ALA A 16 0.04 27.11 -1.73
C ALA A 16 0.65 27.58 -3.09
N PRO A 17 0.05 27.24 -4.23
CA PRO A 17 -1.18 26.47 -4.36
C PRO A 17 -0.96 24.98 -4.12
N LYS A 18 -1.85 24.34 -3.39
CA LYS A 18 -1.75 22.91 -3.08
C LYS A 18 -3.11 22.22 -3.11
N ALA A 19 -3.12 20.97 -3.58
CA ALA A 19 -4.31 20.14 -3.60
C ALA A 19 -3.98 18.71 -3.14
N LEU A 20 -4.87 18.11 -2.36
CA LEU A 20 -4.82 16.71 -1.97
C LEU A 20 -6.14 16.04 -2.33
N LEU A 21 -6.08 15.13 -3.29
CA LEU A 21 -7.19 14.24 -3.63
C LEU A 21 -7.04 12.94 -2.83
N SER A 22 -7.90 12.77 -1.84
CA SER A 22 -7.96 11.55 -1.03
C SER A 22 -8.95 10.58 -1.64
N MET A 23 -8.48 9.40 -2.05
CA MET A 23 -9.30 8.37 -2.70
C MET A 23 -9.53 7.20 -1.74
N ALA A 24 -10.80 6.98 -1.35
CA ALA A 24 -11.17 5.91 -0.45
C ALA A 24 -10.99 4.54 -1.14
N GLN A 25 -10.34 3.61 -0.44
CA GLN A 25 -10.15 2.22 -0.89
C GLN A 25 -9.36 2.03 -2.21
N ALA A 26 -8.75 3.08 -2.76
CA ALA A 26 -7.91 2.97 -3.93
C ALA A 26 -6.54 2.38 -3.59
N ASN A 27 -6.04 1.49 -4.46
CA ASN A 27 -4.67 1.01 -4.41
C ASN A 27 -3.73 1.99 -5.11
N HIS A 28 -2.41 1.81 -4.90
CA HIS A 28 -1.38 2.73 -5.40
C HIS A 28 -1.43 2.98 -6.92
N GLY A 29 -1.90 2.03 -7.72
CA GLY A 29 -1.97 2.14 -9.17
C GLY A 29 -3.36 2.43 -9.75
N ASP A 30 -4.41 2.41 -8.96
CA ASP A 30 -5.80 2.46 -9.44
C ASP A 30 -6.10 3.75 -10.22
N TRP A 31 -5.51 4.86 -9.80
CA TRP A 31 -5.66 6.17 -10.46
C TRP A 31 -4.96 6.26 -11.84
N LEU A 32 -4.15 5.25 -12.22
CA LEU A 32 -3.52 5.12 -13.54
C LEU A 32 -4.27 4.17 -14.49
N VAL A 33 -5.28 3.44 -13.99
CA VAL A 33 -6.01 2.42 -14.75
C VAL A 33 -7.30 3.00 -15.31
N PRO A 34 -7.45 3.20 -16.65
CA PRO A 34 -8.61 3.88 -17.24
C PRO A 34 -9.97 3.23 -16.94
N THR A 35 -9.99 1.93 -16.62
CA THR A 35 -11.22 1.19 -16.28
C THR A 35 -11.58 1.24 -14.80
N ASN A 36 -10.75 1.87 -13.97
CA ASN A 36 -11.02 2.02 -12.53
C ASN A 36 -11.85 3.29 -12.28
N ASP A 37 -12.80 3.21 -11.36
CA ASP A 37 -13.74 4.30 -11.05
C ASP A 37 -13.05 5.57 -10.50
N VAL A 38 -11.86 5.45 -9.92
CA VAL A 38 -11.10 6.61 -9.41
C VAL A 38 -10.28 7.31 -10.50
N PHE A 39 -10.00 6.64 -11.63
CA PHE A 39 -9.22 7.22 -12.73
C PHE A 39 -9.81 8.53 -13.28
N PRO A 40 -11.10 8.60 -13.66
CA PRO A 40 -11.66 9.84 -14.20
C PRO A 40 -11.65 10.99 -13.20
N ILE A 41 -11.73 10.69 -11.90
CA ILE A 41 -11.66 11.71 -10.84
C ILE A 41 -10.23 12.26 -10.75
N ALA A 42 -9.23 11.39 -10.67
CA ALA A 42 -7.83 11.77 -10.63
C ALA A 42 -7.39 12.53 -11.88
N ALA A 43 -7.80 12.05 -13.07
CA ALA A 43 -7.49 12.69 -14.34
C ALA A 43 -8.07 14.11 -14.43
N ARG A 44 -9.34 14.30 -14.02
CA ARG A 44 -9.99 15.62 -14.00
C ARG A 44 -9.30 16.56 -13.02
N ALA A 45 -9.12 16.15 -11.76
CA ALA A 45 -8.47 16.96 -10.74
C ALA A 45 -7.06 17.39 -11.15
N THR A 46 -6.28 16.48 -11.74
CA THR A 46 -4.94 16.78 -12.24
C THR A 46 -5.00 17.78 -13.40
N THR A 47 -5.92 17.59 -14.34
CA THR A 47 -6.08 18.49 -15.50
C THR A 47 -6.47 19.89 -15.05
N ASP A 48 -7.47 20.02 -14.16
CA ASP A 48 -7.90 21.30 -13.67
C ASP A 48 -6.83 22.03 -12.86
N PHE A 49 -6.02 21.30 -12.07
CA PHE A 49 -4.88 21.90 -11.38
C PHE A 49 -3.81 22.44 -12.37
N LEU A 50 -3.49 21.69 -13.42
CA LEU A 50 -2.56 22.13 -14.44
C LEU A 50 -3.10 23.30 -15.26
N ASP A 51 -4.38 23.29 -15.61
CA ASP A 51 -5.02 24.40 -16.32
C ASP A 51 -5.04 25.68 -15.50
N ALA A 52 -5.33 25.59 -14.21
CA ALA A 52 -5.32 26.73 -13.30
C ALA A 52 -3.92 27.37 -13.20
N TYR A 53 -2.90 26.57 -12.95
CA TYR A 53 -1.58 27.09 -12.54
C TYR A 53 -0.52 27.09 -13.64
N LEU A 54 -0.67 26.33 -14.71
CA LEU A 54 0.23 26.39 -15.85
C LEU A 54 -0.33 27.20 -17.02
N ARG A 55 -1.66 27.19 -17.21
CA ARG A 55 -2.32 27.94 -18.29
C ARG A 55 -2.96 29.24 -17.83
N GLY A 56 -3.09 29.42 -16.52
CA GLY A 56 -3.69 30.61 -15.94
C GLY A 56 -5.20 30.70 -16.13
N ASP A 57 -5.89 29.55 -16.24
CA ASP A 57 -7.35 29.51 -16.36
C ASP A 57 -8.02 29.72 -14.98
N PRO A 58 -8.60 30.90 -14.71
CA PRO A 58 -9.23 31.16 -13.42
C PRO A 58 -10.46 30.29 -13.15
N SER A 59 -11.14 29.80 -14.19
CA SER A 59 -12.30 28.93 -14.04
C SER A 59 -11.89 27.53 -13.59
N ALA A 60 -10.65 27.12 -13.85
CA ALA A 60 -10.14 25.84 -13.38
C ALA A 60 -9.95 25.81 -11.87
N VAL A 61 -9.62 26.96 -11.23
CA VAL A 61 -9.54 27.08 -9.77
C VAL A 61 -10.88 26.71 -9.09
N GLU A 62 -11.98 27.18 -9.66
CA GLU A 62 -13.32 26.83 -9.14
C GLU A 62 -13.65 25.35 -9.34
N ARG A 63 -13.21 24.76 -10.47
CA ARG A 63 -13.44 23.35 -10.76
C ARG A 63 -12.66 22.43 -9.81
N ILE A 64 -11.40 22.75 -9.45
CA ILE A 64 -10.61 21.95 -8.52
C ILE A 64 -11.37 21.73 -7.20
N ALA A 65 -11.96 22.79 -6.63
CA ALA A 65 -12.70 22.69 -5.37
C ALA A 65 -13.90 21.73 -5.47
N SER A 66 -14.45 21.54 -6.68
CA SER A 66 -15.56 20.63 -6.96
C SER A 66 -15.13 19.24 -7.46
N ASP A 67 -13.83 19.01 -7.69
CA ASP A 67 -13.27 17.74 -8.16
C ASP A 67 -13.25 16.67 -7.07
N GLN A 68 -14.41 16.34 -6.59
CA GLN A 68 -14.62 15.30 -5.58
C GLN A 68 -15.81 14.42 -5.99
N SER A 69 -15.88 13.24 -5.41
CA SER A 69 -16.95 12.26 -5.68
C SER A 69 -17.16 11.39 -4.44
N PRO A 70 -17.71 11.94 -3.35
CA PRO A 70 -17.96 11.15 -2.13
C PRO A 70 -18.92 9.97 -2.41
N PRO A 71 -18.69 8.77 -1.81
CA PRO A 71 -17.62 8.49 -0.84
C PRO A 71 -16.28 8.07 -1.48
N LEU A 72 -16.15 8.02 -2.82
CA LEU A 72 -14.96 7.51 -3.50
C LEU A 72 -13.75 8.44 -3.36
N ALA A 73 -13.97 9.74 -3.44
CA ALA A 73 -12.89 10.72 -3.37
C ALA A 73 -13.33 12.03 -2.71
N THR A 74 -12.42 12.64 -1.97
CA THR A 74 -12.58 13.97 -1.37
C THR A 74 -11.41 14.85 -1.76
N MET A 75 -11.67 16.15 -2.02
CA MET A 75 -10.66 17.14 -2.37
C MET A 75 -10.41 18.08 -1.22
N SER A 76 -9.14 18.28 -0.88
CA SER A 76 -8.66 19.37 -0.01
C SER A 76 -7.80 20.29 -0.86
N PHE A 77 -8.21 21.56 -0.98
CA PHE A 77 -7.58 22.52 -1.89
C PHE A 77 -7.34 23.86 -1.22
N ALA A 78 -6.11 24.35 -1.29
CA ALA A 78 -5.71 25.69 -0.85
C ALA A 78 -5.12 26.44 -2.06
N PRO A 79 -5.86 27.38 -2.66
CA PRO A 79 -5.39 28.14 -3.82
C PRO A 79 -4.31 29.18 -3.46
N ASP A 80 -4.26 29.65 -2.23
CA ASP A 80 -3.33 30.64 -1.69
C ASP A 80 -2.97 30.34 -0.22
N ASP A 81 -1.96 31.03 0.30
CA ASP A 81 -1.46 30.81 1.67
C ASP A 81 -2.43 31.30 2.76
N ASP A 82 -3.40 32.14 2.41
CA ASP A 82 -4.45 32.62 3.33
C ASP A 82 -5.57 31.57 3.48
N SER A 83 -5.60 30.57 2.62
CA SER A 83 -6.60 29.50 2.66
C SER A 83 -6.29 28.52 3.78
N ALA A 84 -6.98 28.62 4.90
CA ALA A 84 -6.81 27.74 6.07
C ALA A 84 -7.40 26.34 5.82
N VAL A 85 -6.75 25.55 4.97
CA VAL A 85 -7.11 24.16 4.73
C VAL A 85 -6.10 23.25 5.44
N THR A 86 -6.55 22.59 6.48
CA THR A 86 -5.79 21.57 7.18
C THR A 86 -6.52 20.23 7.04
N VAL A 87 -5.82 19.23 6.53
CA VAL A 87 -6.34 17.87 6.44
C VAL A 87 -6.01 17.15 7.73
N SER A 88 -6.99 16.48 8.30
CA SER A 88 -6.76 15.61 9.46
C SER A 88 -6.14 14.30 9.01
N THR A 89 -5.09 13.86 9.70
CA THR A 89 -4.60 12.49 9.57
C THR A 89 -5.73 11.52 9.97
N VAL A 90 -5.95 10.51 9.15
CA VAL A 90 -6.84 9.41 9.55
C VAL A 90 -6.08 8.56 10.55
N PRO A 91 -6.60 8.35 11.76
CA PRO A 91 -6.06 7.33 12.63
C PRO A 91 -6.08 6.03 11.84
N VAL A 92 -4.91 5.44 11.57
CA VAL A 92 -4.85 4.07 11.08
C VAL A 92 -5.51 3.23 12.18
N PRO A 93 -6.60 2.51 11.91
CA PRO A 93 -7.16 1.65 12.93
C PRO A 93 -6.02 0.76 13.43
N GLU A 94 -5.77 0.74 14.73
CA GLU A 94 -4.91 -0.27 15.33
C GLU A 94 -5.59 -1.62 15.11
N THR A 95 -5.31 -2.21 13.96
CA THR A 95 -5.75 -3.57 13.67
C THR A 95 -4.72 -4.47 14.33
N ASP A 96 -5.17 -5.34 15.20
CA ASP A 96 -4.36 -6.41 15.82
C ASP A 96 -4.04 -7.47 14.73
N ARG A 97 -3.20 -7.04 13.76
CA ARG A 97 -2.82 -7.86 12.61
C ARG A 97 -1.98 -9.01 13.08
N LYS A 98 -2.43 -10.19 12.75
CA LYS A 98 -1.77 -11.46 13.04
C LYS A 98 -1.65 -12.25 11.76
N ALA A 99 -0.56 -12.98 11.65
CA ALA A 99 -0.47 -14.05 10.70
C ALA A 99 0.19 -15.26 11.38
N SER A 100 0.12 -16.41 10.76
CA SER A 100 0.82 -17.62 11.17
C SER A 100 1.21 -18.42 9.94
N VAL A 101 2.26 -19.22 10.08
CA VAL A 101 2.78 -20.10 9.05
C VAL A 101 2.73 -21.53 9.61
N SER A 102 2.30 -22.50 8.81
CA SER A 102 2.17 -23.89 9.25
C SER A 102 3.50 -24.55 9.61
N ALA A 103 4.62 -24.08 9.06
CA ALA A 103 5.98 -24.47 9.39
C ALA A 103 6.93 -23.29 9.07
N ASP A 104 7.91 -23.04 9.93
CA ASP A 104 8.86 -21.93 9.82
C ASP A 104 10.34 -22.34 9.96
N THR A 105 10.61 -23.61 10.28
CA THR A 105 11.95 -24.12 10.47
C THR A 105 12.18 -25.38 9.62
N ASP A 106 13.45 -25.61 9.28
CA ASP A 106 13.91 -26.78 8.51
C ASP A 106 13.15 -26.98 7.18
N LEU A 107 12.73 -25.86 6.56
CA LEU A 107 11.99 -25.88 5.30
C LEU A 107 12.87 -26.39 4.15
N ARG A 108 12.25 -26.95 3.14
CA ARG A 108 12.93 -27.45 1.93
C ARG A 108 12.47 -26.66 0.72
N ASP A 109 13.33 -26.63 -0.30
CA ASP A 109 12.96 -26.06 -1.59
C ASP A 109 11.70 -26.72 -2.16
N GLY A 110 10.78 -25.88 -2.63
CA GLY A 110 9.49 -26.32 -3.15
C GLY A 110 8.50 -26.80 -2.09
N GLN A 111 8.81 -26.68 -0.80
CA GLN A 111 7.87 -27.02 0.26
C GLN A 111 6.70 -26.03 0.26
N VAL A 112 5.49 -26.57 0.42
CA VAL A 112 4.29 -25.74 0.59
C VAL A 112 4.05 -25.50 2.07
N VAL A 113 3.86 -24.25 2.45
CA VAL A 113 3.45 -23.83 3.79
C VAL A 113 2.13 -23.07 3.70
N THR A 114 1.23 -23.32 4.63
CA THR A 114 -0.02 -22.55 4.70
C THR A 114 0.22 -21.31 5.53
N VAL A 115 -0.03 -20.14 4.95
CA VAL A 115 -0.01 -18.83 5.62
C VAL A 115 -1.43 -18.41 5.90
N THR A 116 -1.74 -18.09 7.15
CA THR A 116 -3.05 -17.56 7.55
C THR A 116 -2.89 -16.18 8.16
N TRP A 117 -3.88 -15.32 8.00
CA TRP A 117 -3.87 -13.97 8.58
C TRP A 117 -5.24 -13.57 9.11
N SER A 118 -5.24 -12.58 10.02
CA SER A 118 -6.43 -11.96 10.57
C SER A 118 -6.14 -10.53 11.03
N GLY A 119 -7.19 -9.75 11.31
CA GLY A 119 -7.06 -8.37 11.78
C GLY A 119 -6.71 -7.38 10.67
N PHE A 120 -6.76 -7.77 9.40
CA PHE A 120 -6.65 -6.85 8.28
C PHE A 120 -7.99 -6.16 8.02
N LEU A 121 -7.97 -5.05 7.29
CA LEU A 121 -9.22 -4.39 6.92
C LEU A 121 -9.99 -5.25 5.91
N PRO A 122 -11.29 -5.49 6.11
CA PRO A 122 -12.11 -6.24 5.17
C PRO A 122 -12.05 -5.69 3.75
N GLY A 123 -11.95 -6.58 2.77
CA GLY A 123 -11.89 -6.21 1.36
C GLY A 123 -10.57 -5.60 0.90
N ARG A 124 -9.57 -5.47 1.79
CA ARG A 124 -8.24 -4.97 1.40
C ARG A 124 -7.40 -6.05 0.73
N THR A 125 -6.55 -5.60 -0.16
CA THR A 125 -5.57 -6.46 -0.80
C THR A 125 -4.46 -6.82 0.18
N VAL A 126 -4.26 -8.10 0.40
CA VAL A 126 -3.18 -8.66 1.24
C VAL A 126 -2.15 -9.32 0.33
N ASN A 127 -0.90 -8.93 0.47
CA ASN A 127 0.22 -9.59 -0.20
C ASN A 127 0.89 -10.56 0.76
N VAL A 128 1.21 -11.74 0.24
CA VAL A 128 1.99 -12.77 0.94
C VAL A 128 3.23 -13.04 0.08
N LEU A 129 4.41 -12.73 0.61
CA LEU A 129 5.66 -12.74 -0.12
C LEU A 129 6.74 -13.47 0.69
N GLN A 130 7.63 -14.20 0.00
CA GLN A 130 8.90 -14.62 0.58
C GLN A 130 9.95 -13.52 0.29
N CYS A 131 10.74 -13.17 1.30
CA CYS A 131 11.75 -12.12 1.22
C CYS A 131 13.07 -12.60 1.81
N VAL A 132 14.20 -12.11 1.31
CA VAL A 132 15.52 -12.38 1.89
C VAL A 132 15.75 -11.61 3.18
N GLY A 133 16.50 -12.18 4.10
CA GLY A 133 16.83 -11.56 5.38
C GLY A 133 15.59 -11.29 6.23
N ASP A 134 15.52 -10.09 6.82
CA ASP A 134 14.41 -9.66 7.68
C ASP A 134 13.19 -9.15 6.91
N GLY A 135 13.20 -9.17 5.58
CA GLY A 135 12.10 -8.70 4.74
C GLY A 135 11.92 -7.18 4.65
N ARG A 136 12.78 -6.40 5.32
CA ARG A 136 12.64 -4.93 5.41
C ARG A 136 13.37 -4.17 4.29
N GLY A 137 14.02 -4.87 3.38
CA GLY A 137 14.74 -4.29 2.23
C GLY A 137 13.82 -3.78 1.08
N GLY A 138 12.52 -3.73 1.29
CA GLY A 138 11.54 -3.33 0.28
C GLY A 138 11.37 -4.35 -0.84
N ASN A 139 10.75 -3.93 -1.94
CA ASN A 139 10.40 -4.82 -3.07
C ASN A 139 11.61 -5.56 -3.67
N ALA A 140 12.82 -4.98 -3.61
CA ALA A 140 14.01 -5.62 -4.14
C ALA A 140 14.45 -6.85 -3.34
N SER A 141 14.03 -6.97 -2.08
CA SER A 141 14.34 -8.11 -1.22
C SER A 141 13.31 -9.23 -1.27
N CYS A 142 12.21 -9.07 -1.99
CA CYS A 142 11.11 -10.03 -2.02
C CYS A 142 10.89 -10.61 -3.42
N GLY A 143 10.49 -11.88 -3.48
CA GLY A 143 10.08 -12.57 -4.70
C GLY A 143 8.67 -12.15 -5.10
N ILE A 144 8.58 -11.06 -5.85
CA ILE A 144 7.28 -10.51 -6.27
C ILE A 144 6.59 -11.41 -7.29
N ALA A 145 7.38 -12.10 -8.13
CA ALA A 145 6.83 -12.97 -9.18
C ALA A 145 6.15 -14.23 -8.61
N GLU A 146 6.65 -14.70 -7.47
CA GLU A 146 6.14 -15.88 -6.75
C GLU A 146 5.16 -15.49 -5.62
N GLY A 147 4.98 -14.19 -5.41
CA GLY A 147 4.11 -13.66 -4.38
C GLY A 147 2.63 -13.80 -4.73
N HIS A 148 1.81 -13.85 -3.69
CA HIS A 148 0.37 -13.90 -3.82
C HIS A 148 -0.27 -12.57 -3.44
N VAL A 149 -1.24 -12.16 -4.24
CA VAL A 149 -2.08 -10.97 -4.03
C VAL A 149 -3.51 -11.45 -3.84
N LEU A 150 -4.05 -11.28 -2.64
CA LEU A 150 -5.34 -11.78 -2.22
C LEU A 150 -6.21 -10.66 -1.66
N VAL A 151 -7.47 -10.95 -1.42
CA VAL A 151 -8.39 -10.01 -0.79
C VAL A 151 -8.79 -10.57 0.58
N ALA A 152 -8.63 -9.78 1.63
CA ALA A 152 -9.12 -10.13 2.95
C ALA A 152 -10.65 -10.32 2.93
N ASP A 153 -11.14 -11.36 3.58
CA ASP A 153 -12.56 -11.65 3.68
C ASP A 153 -13.31 -10.56 4.48
N PRO A 154 -14.64 -10.64 4.59
CA PRO A 154 -15.44 -9.66 5.37
C PRO A 154 -15.07 -9.56 6.85
N THR A 155 -14.30 -10.50 7.40
CA THR A 155 -13.79 -10.46 8.78
C THR A 155 -12.34 -9.94 8.87
N GLY A 156 -11.72 -9.61 7.73
CA GLY A 156 -10.32 -9.20 7.66
C GLY A 156 -9.34 -10.36 7.75
N ALA A 157 -9.79 -11.58 7.46
CA ALA A 157 -8.98 -12.79 7.52
C ALA A 157 -8.75 -13.41 6.14
N GLY A 158 -7.89 -14.40 6.08
CA GLY A 158 -7.65 -15.21 4.90
C GLY A 158 -6.56 -16.25 5.09
N SER A 159 -6.34 -17.03 4.06
CA SER A 159 -5.32 -18.09 4.02
C SER A 159 -4.87 -18.37 2.60
N ILE A 160 -3.62 -18.80 2.45
CA ILE A 160 -3.04 -19.23 1.17
C ILE A 160 -1.96 -20.28 1.41
N ASP A 161 -1.79 -21.18 0.46
CA ASP A 161 -0.64 -22.07 0.36
C ASP A 161 0.46 -21.38 -0.44
N LEU A 162 1.60 -21.12 0.22
CA LEU A 162 2.79 -20.51 -0.36
C LEU A 162 3.84 -21.58 -0.58
N THR A 163 4.37 -21.69 -1.79
CA THR A 163 5.55 -22.49 -2.06
C THR A 163 6.79 -21.69 -1.72
N VAL A 164 7.61 -22.20 -0.79
CA VAL A 164 8.89 -21.55 -0.42
C VAL A 164 10.04 -22.07 -1.28
N HIS A 165 11.00 -21.19 -1.55
CA HIS A 165 12.14 -21.48 -2.42
C HIS A 165 13.46 -21.23 -1.71
N THR A 166 14.49 -22.05 -2.07
CA THR A 166 15.87 -21.90 -1.61
C THR A 166 16.79 -21.45 -2.74
N GLY A 167 18.01 -21.09 -2.39
CA GLY A 167 19.03 -20.64 -3.33
C GLY A 167 18.98 -19.15 -3.61
N ALA A 168 19.37 -18.74 -4.82
CA ALA A 168 19.33 -17.35 -5.24
C ALA A 168 17.89 -16.88 -5.33
N PHE A 169 17.58 -15.81 -4.60
CA PHE A 169 16.23 -15.31 -4.47
C PHE A 169 16.25 -13.80 -4.34
N ALA A 170 15.42 -13.08 -5.13
CA ALA A 170 15.40 -11.62 -5.15
C ALA A 170 16.84 -11.05 -5.28
N ASN A 171 17.27 -10.15 -4.38
CA ASN A 171 18.62 -9.58 -4.36
C ASN A 171 19.58 -10.29 -3.40
N GLY A 172 19.29 -11.52 -2.98
CA GLY A 172 20.10 -12.29 -2.04
C GLY A 172 19.93 -13.80 -2.21
N ALA A 173 19.92 -14.52 -1.11
CA ALA A 173 19.71 -15.97 -1.07
C ALA A 173 18.89 -16.36 0.15
N CYS A 174 18.17 -17.49 0.02
CA CYS A 174 17.47 -18.18 1.07
C CYS A 174 18.02 -19.59 1.20
N ASP A 175 18.70 -19.92 2.28
CA ASP A 175 19.28 -21.25 2.53
C ASP A 175 19.53 -21.45 4.03
N ALA A 176 20.19 -22.55 4.38
CA ALA A 176 20.51 -22.87 5.78
C ALA A 176 21.40 -21.83 6.49
N GLN A 177 22.16 -21.02 5.75
CA GLN A 177 23.04 -19.97 6.26
C GLN A 177 22.40 -18.57 6.16
N HIS A 178 21.43 -18.42 5.28
CA HIS A 178 20.75 -17.16 5.01
C HIS A 178 19.25 -17.30 5.27
N PRO A 179 18.80 -17.01 6.50
CA PRO A 179 17.38 -17.06 6.82
C PRO A 179 16.60 -16.04 6.00
N CYS A 180 15.35 -16.36 5.75
CA CYS A 180 14.42 -15.51 5.01
C CYS A 180 13.20 -15.19 5.85
N THR A 181 12.28 -14.43 5.30
CA THR A 181 11.08 -14.00 5.97
C THR A 181 9.87 -14.17 5.06
N ILE A 182 8.78 -14.69 5.58
CA ILE A 182 7.47 -14.56 4.95
C ILE A 182 6.85 -13.26 5.44
N LEU A 183 6.56 -12.38 4.48
CA LEU A 183 5.94 -11.08 4.71
C LEU A 183 4.45 -11.16 4.38
N VAL A 184 3.60 -10.70 5.31
CA VAL A 184 2.18 -10.49 5.07
C VAL A 184 1.88 -9.01 5.28
N ASN A 185 1.44 -8.32 4.24
CA ASN A 185 1.13 -6.91 4.31
C ASN A 185 -0.15 -6.54 3.58
N ASP A 186 -0.73 -5.44 3.97
CA ASP A 186 -1.83 -4.77 3.27
C ASP A 186 -1.23 -3.79 2.25
N SER A 187 -1.51 -3.98 0.97
CA SER A 187 -0.98 -3.14 -0.11
C SER A 187 -1.42 -1.68 -0.05
N GLY A 188 -2.47 -1.39 0.71
CA GLY A 188 -2.96 -0.02 0.92
C GLY A 188 -2.30 0.70 2.10
N LEU A 189 -1.51 0.00 2.92
CA LEU A 189 -0.78 0.57 4.04
C LEU A 189 0.72 0.44 3.76
N LEU A 190 1.35 1.59 3.65
CA LEU A 190 2.77 1.70 3.34
C LEU A 190 3.61 1.90 4.61
N ASP A 191 3.00 1.64 5.75
CA ASP A 191 3.67 1.66 7.03
C ASP A 191 4.30 0.28 7.30
N PRO A 192 5.64 0.16 7.23
CA PRO A 192 6.32 -1.10 7.53
C PRO A 192 6.03 -1.66 8.91
N GLU A 193 5.65 -0.81 9.88
CA GLU A 193 5.25 -1.25 11.23
C GLU A 193 3.89 -1.98 11.22
N ALA A 194 3.10 -1.79 10.16
CA ALA A 194 1.83 -2.47 9.97
C ALA A 194 1.97 -3.85 9.28
N PHE A 195 3.18 -4.23 8.89
CA PHE A 195 3.45 -5.50 8.23
C PHE A 195 3.74 -6.59 9.25
N VAL A 196 3.35 -7.82 8.91
CA VAL A 196 3.65 -8.99 9.73
C VAL A 196 4.79 -9.77 9.09
N TYR A 197 5.87 -9.99 9.84
CA TYR A 197 7.07 -10.64 9.38
C TYR A 197 7.27 -11.97 10.11
N PHE A 198 7.45 -13.06 9.36
CA PHE A 198 7.74 -14.39 9.89
C PHE A 198 9.13 -14.83 9.42
N PRO A 199 10.12 -14.85 10.29
CA PRO A 199 11.40 -15.49 9.99
C PRO A 199 11.20 -16.97 9.66
N VAL A 200 11.86 -17.44 8.59
CA VAL A 200 11.87 -18.85 8.19
C VAL A 200 13.29 -19.30 7.97
N THR A 201 13.56 -20.57 8.29
CA THR A 201 14.86 -21.19 8.11
C THR A 201 14.75 -22.45 7.27
N PHE A 202 15.82 -22.78 6.53
CA PHE A 202 15.84 -23.89 5.62
C PHE A 202 16.77 -25.02 6.11
N ALA A 203 16.43 -26.24 5.76
CA ALA A 203 17.28 -27.41 6.04
C ALA A 203 18.61 -27.31 5.30
N SER A 204 19.65 -27.89 5.91
CA SER A 204 21.01 -27.99 5.33
C SER A 204 21.07 -28.95 4.16
#